data_d27e4f8d6d0cd1c51f982710f3a80974
#
_entry.id   d27e4f8d6d0cd1c51f982710f3a80974
#
_cell.length_a   1.000
_cell.length_b   1.000
_cell.length_c   1.000
_cell.angle_alpha   90.00
_cell.angle_beta   90.00
_cell.angle_gamma   90.00
#
_symmetry.space_group_name_H-M   'P 1'
#
loop_
_entity.id
_entity.type
_entity.pdbx_description
1 polymer ?
#
loop_
_entity_poly.entity_id
_entity_poly.type
_entity_poly.pdbx_seq_one_letter_code
_entity_poly.pdbx_strand_id
1 'polypeptide(L)'
;MANNVYAYSEIFDSIQGEGEYTGYPTAWLRFYLCNLQCNGFSQDDPTDPSTYKLPYKDFDLIEVNRLEELPVWEYGCDSSYSWSKKFKHLQHRLTSREIADNIRKAFTNEHNKGKWLNRHMCFTGGEPLMKHAQLCTMEVMQHYLNDDDYPKFITYETNGTQMPRPEFIEFWKNYPGELMISCSPKLFTVAGETTKRAIRPEVVARYMEFADRGYLKFVVTGEKRAWEELDVTIEKFREAGVDWPIWIMPSGATVEGQQVHDGDVAKMAFQRGYNVSARVHTYLWGNLIGV
;
A
#
# COMPACT_ATOMS: atom_id res chain seq x y z
N MET A 1 4.10 3.82 -31.55
CA MET A 1 4.11 4.53 -30.24
C MET A 1 5.32 4.00 -29.48
N ALA A 2 6.13 4.85 -28.86
CA ALA A 2 7.23 4.38 -28.03
C ALA A 2 6.63 3.56 -26.87
N ASN A 3 7.07 2.30 -26.72
CA ASN A 3 6.64 1.48 -25.58
C ASN A 3 7.20 2.07 -24.29
N ASN A 4 6.35 2.69 -23.49
CA ASN A 4 6.74 3.17 -22.17
C ASN A 4 7.25 1.99 -21.32
N VAL A 5 8.33 2.23 -20.57
CA VAL A 5 8.92 1.26 -19.64
C VAL A 5 8.71 1.76 -18.23
N TYR A 6 8.15 0.92 -17.37
CA TYR A 6 7.78 1.26 -16.00
C TYR A 6 8.63 0.50 -15.00
N ALA A 7 9.02 1.20 -13.92
CA ALA A 7 9.77 0.60 -12.83
C ALA A 7 8.82 0.05 -11.76
N TYR A 8 9.04 -1.19 -11.35
CA TYR A 8 8.31 -1.82 -10.27
C TYR A 8 9.26 -2.69 -9.42
N SER A 9 8.87 -2.98 -8.19
CA SER A 9 9.65 -3.78 -7.25
C SER A 9 9.35 -5.27 -7.41
N GLU A 10 8.07 -5.64 -7.33
CA GLU A 10 7.68 -7.05 -7.36
C GLU A 10 6.28 -7.26 -7.95
N ILE A 11 6.07 -8.47 -8.46
CA ILE A 11 4.77 -9.03 -8.83
C ILE A 11 4.65 -10.37 -8.13
N PHE A 12 3.57 -10.57 -7.38
CA PHE A 12 3.35 -11.81 -6.63
C PHE A 12 1.87 -12.15 -6.51
N ASP A 13 1.57 -13.40 -6.16
CA ASP A 13 0.24 -13.92 -5.91
C ASP A 13 0.13 -14.33 -4.44
N SER A 14 -0.84 -13.76 -3.74
CA SER A 14 -1.05 -14.00 -2.31
C SER A 14 -2.50 -13.75 -1.93
N ILE A 15 -2.78 -13.56 -0.66
CA ILE A 15 -4.06 -13.04 -0.20
C ILE A 15 -3.96 -11.53 0.06
N GLN A 16 -5.12 -10.82 0.03
CA GLN A 16 -5.20 -9.53 0.72
C GLN A 16 -5.12 -9.79 2.22
N GLY A 17 -4.11 -9.24 2.88
CA GLY A 17 -3.85 -9.47 4.30
C GLY A 17 -4.44 -8.41 5.23
N GLU A 18 -5.01 -7.34 4.69
CA GLU A 18 -5.44 -6.16 5.45
C GLU A 18 -6.80 -5.62 4.97
N GLY A 19 -7.52 -4.98 5.89
CA GLY A 19 -8.73 -4.25 5.57
C GLY A 19 -9.90 -5.13 5.11
N GLU A 20 -10.76 -4.56 4.28
CA GLU A 20 -12.06 -5.12 3.94
C GLU A 20 -11.99 -6.43 3.12
N TYR A 21 -10.99 -6.56 2.24
CA TYR A 21 -10.82 -7.75 1.41
C TYR A 21 -9.88 -8.81 2.01
N THR A 22 -9.63 -8.76 3.32
CA THR A 22 -8.79 -9.75 4.00
C THR A 22 -9.20 -11.18 3.66
N GLY A 23 -8.22 -11.99 3.22
CA GLY A 23 -8.42 -13.39 2.84
C GLY A 23 -8.72 -13.62 1.35
N TYR A 24 -8.97 -12.57 0.57
CA TYR A 24 -9.22 -12.73 -0.88
C TYR A 24 -7.93 -13.09 -1.63
N PRO A 25 -7.96 -14.10 -2.53
CA PRO A 25 -6.85 -14.36 -3.45
C PRO A 25 -6.56 -13.14 -4.30
N THR A 26 -5.34 -12.63 -4.25
CA THR A 26 -4.97 -11.33 -4.80
C THR A 26 -3.69 -11.41 -5.62
N ALA A 27 -3.72 -10.89 -6.85
CA ALA A 27 -2.52 -10.61 -7.62
C ALA A 27 -2.03 -9.21 -7.28
N TRP A 28 -0.72 -9.07 -7.04
CA TRP A 28 -0.09 -7.86 -6.55
C TRP A 28 0.89 -7.29 -7.57
N LEU A 29 0.85 -5.96 -7.74
CA LEU A 29 1.90 -5.19 -8.38
C LEU A 29 2.39 -4.12 -7.41
N ARG A 30 3.64 -4.23 -6.95
CA ARG A 30 4.31 -3.26 -6.10
C ARG A 30 5.21 -2.35 -6.91
N PHE A 31 4.83 -1.07 -7.00
CA PHE A 31 5.62 -0.07 -7.71
C PHE A 31 6.89 0.33 -6.97
N TYR A 32 7.90 0.75 -7.73
CA TYR A 32 9.09 1.41 -7.22
C TYR A 32 8.90 2.91 -7.18
N LEU A 33 9.43 3.57 -6.15
CA LEU A 33 9.37 4.96 -5.72
C LEU A 33 8.20 5.29 -4.80
N CYS A 34 8.50 6.15 -3.84
CA CYS A 34 7.56 6.77 -2.92
C CYS A 34 7.97 8.22 -2.69
N ASN A 35 7.00 9.08 -2.42
CA ASN A 35 7.26 10.46 -2.01
C ASN A 35 7.42 10.60 -0.48
N LEU A 36 7.16 9.56 0.30
CA LEU A 36 7.38 9.48 1.75
C LEU A 36 8.49 8.46 2.07
N GLN A 37 8.98 8.44 3.31
CA GLN A 37 9.99 7.49 3.79
C GLN A 37 9.51 6.68 4.98
N CYS A 38 8.64 7.26 5.80
CA CYS A 38 8.02 6.62 6.97
C CYS A 38 9.06 5.99 7.94
N ASN A 39 10.19 6.66 8.13
CA ASN A 39 11.30 6.16 8.94
C ASN A 39 10.97 6.11 10.45
N GLY A 40 9.89 6.77 10.89
CA GLY A 40 9.45 6.81 12.28
C GLY A 40 8.75 5.54 12.78
N PHE A 41 8.35 4.62 11.90
CA PHE A 41 7.70 3.39 12.34
C PHE A 41 8.59 2.58 13.27
N SER A 42 8.02 2.10 14.36
CA SER A 42 8.67 1.28 15.41
C SER A 42 9.90 1.95 16.07
N GLN A 43 10.08 3.26 15.92
CA GLN A 43 11.14 4.00 16.61
C GLN A 43 10.73 4.33 18.06
N ASP A 44 11.72 4.48 18.95
CA ASP A 44 11.51 4.86 20.34
C ASP A 44 10.85 6.26 20.44
N ASP A 45 11.28 7.19 19.56
CA ASP A 45 10.59 8.46 19.33
C ASP A 45 10.42 8.73 17.82
N PRO A 46 9.24 8.48 17.26
CA PRO A 46 8.96 8.75 15.84
C PRO A 46 9.08 10.23 15.44
N THR A 47 9.09 11.14 16.40
CA THR A 47 9.15 12.59 16.14
C THR A 47 10.57 13.16 16.14
N ASP A 48 11.56 12.36 16.57
CA ASP A 48 12.99 12.76 16.58
C ASP A 48 13.82 11.90 15.60
N PRO A 49 14.06 12.38 14.37
CA PRO A 49 14.85 11.63 13.38
C PRO A 49 16.30 11.34 13.79
N SER A 50 16.84 12.03 14.81
CA SER A 50 18.22 11.80 15.29
C SER A 50 18.36 10.48 16.05
N THR A 51 17.24 9.92 16.52
CA THR A 51 17.19 8.67 17.31
C THR A 51 16.91 7.45 16.46
N TYR A 52 16.65 7.59 15.16
CA TYR A 52 16.17 6.51 14.30
C TYR A 52 17.18 5.39 14.11
N LYS A 53 16.71 4.17 14.30
CA LYS A 53 17.36 2.93 13.89
C LYS A 53 16.88 2.58 12.48
N LEU A 54 17.76 2.56 11.49
CA LEU A 54 17.40 2.30 10.09
C LEU A 54 18.26 1.19 9.51
N PRO A 55 18.05 -0.08 9.91
CA PRO A 55 18.91 -1.21 9.55
C PRO A 55 19.04 -1.39 8.03
N TYR A 56 18.03 -1.02 7.24
CA TYR A 56 18.11 -1.09 5.79
C TYR A 56 19.23 -0.22 5.20
N LYS A 57 19.66 0.84 5.89
CA LYS A 57 20.77 1.71 5.40
C LYS A 57 22.13 1.05 5.52
N ASP A 58 22.33 0.26 6.57
CA ASP A 58 23.62 -0.36 6.90
C ASP A 58 23.72 -1.80 6.36
N PHE A 59 22.60 -2.38 5.90
CA PHE A 59 22.56 -3.71 5.37
C PHE A 59 23.49 -3.91 4.16
N ASP A 60 24.30 -4.96 4.15
CA ASP A 60 25.21 -5.26 3.04
C ASP A 60 24.46 -5.93 1.89
N LEU A 61 24.65 -5.42 0.67
CA LEU A 61 23.99 -5.92 -0.55
C LEU A 61 24.93 -6.71 -1.47
N ILE A 62 26.17 -7.01 -1.05
CA ILE A 62 27.18 -7.65 -1.94
C ILE A 62 26.66 -8.94 -2.56
N GLU A 63 25.93 -9.77 -1.80
CA GLU A 63 25.40 -11.05 -2.26
C GLU A 63 23.91 -11.04 -2.60
N VAL A 64 23.24 -9.88 -2.50
CA VAL A 64 21.79 -9.76 -2.74
C VAL A 64 21.52 -9.49 -4.20
N ASN A 65 20.83 -10.42 -4.86
CA ASN A 65 20.47 -10.36 -6.26
C ASN A 65 18.95 -10.27 -6.50
N ARG A 66 18.14 -10.58 -5.49
CA ARG A 66 16.68 -10.58 -5.54
C ARG A 66 16.09 -9.99 -4.26
N LEU A 67 14.89 -9.42 -4.37
CA LEU A 67 14.20 -8.79 -3.23
C LEU A 67 13.87 -9.79 -2.12
N GLU A 68 13.54 -11.03 -2.47
CA GLU A 68 13.16 -12.09 -1.52
C GLU A 68 14.32 -12.52 -0.60
N GLU A 69 15.55 -12.11 -0.92
CA GLU A 69 16.75 -12.34 -0.09
C GLU A 69 16.92 -11.27 1.00
N LEU A 70 16.11 -10.20 0.97
CA LEU A 70 16.14 -9.15 1.98
C LEU A 70 15.40 -9.59 3.26
N PRO A 71 15.89 -9.19 4.44
CA PRO A 71 15.18 -9.44 5.67
C PRO A 71 13.94 -8.56 5.81
N VAL A 72 13.05 -8.96 6.70
CA VAL A 72 11.96 -8.10 7.17
C VAL A 72 12.53 -6.99 8.05
N TRP A 73 12.22 -5.74 7.71
CA TRP A 73 12.66 -4.57 8.45
C TRP A 73 11.72 -4.28 9.63
N GLU A 74 12.21 -4.36 10.86
CA GLU A 74 11.44 -4.06 12.08
C GLU A 74 11.28 -2.55 12.31
N TYR A 75 12.25 -1.75 11.88
CA TYR A 75 12.30 -0.32 12.09
C TYR A 75 12.19 0.46 10.78
N GLY A 76 11.38 1.50 10.79
CA GLY A 76 11.09 2.32 9.63
C GLY A 76 10.05 1.65 8.72
N CYS A 77 10.04 2.04 7.45
CA CYS A 77 9.15 1.46 6.46
C CYS A 77 9.54 0.00 6.17
N ASP A 78 8.65 -0.96 6.38
CA ASP A 78 8.85 -2.38 6.12
C ASP A 78 9.12 -2.70 4.65
N SER A 79 8.61 -1.87 3.75
CA SER A 79 8.86 -1.93 2.30
C SER A 79 9.84 -0.87 1.80
N SER A 80 10.85 -0.50 2.60
CA SER A 80 11.86 0.49 2.22
C SER A 80 12.62 0.14 0.93
N TYR A 81 12.69 -1.12 0.57
CA TYR A 81 13.25 -1.61 -0.70
C TYR A 81 12.46 -1.10 -1.92
N SER A 82 11.19 -0.77 -1.76
CA SER A 82 10.35 -0.25 -2.86
C SER A 82 10.56 1.24 -3.16
N TRP A 83 11.38 1.96 -2.38
CA TRP A 83 11.62 3.38 -2.63
C TRP A 83 13.07 3.84 -2.40
N SER A 84 13.83 3.16 -1.55
CA SER A 84 15.22 3.55 -1.27
C SER A 84 16.10 3.32 -2.48
N LYS A 85 16.92 4.34 -2.81
CA LYS A 85 17.89 4.27 -3.91
C LYS A 85 18.92 3.13 -3.74
N LYS A 86 19.14 2.69 -2.50
CA LYS A 86 20.04 1.59 -2.17
C LYS A 86 19.64 0.30 -2.90
N PHE A 87 18.35 0.04 -3.04
CA PHE A 87 17.80 -1.19 -3.66
C PHE A 87 17.42 -1.01 -5.13
N LYS A 88 17.87 0.08 -5.78
CA LYS A 88 17.50 0.38 -7.16
C LYS A 88 17.90 -0.72 -8.16
N HIS A 89 19.01 -1.41 -7.92
CA HIS A 89 19.50 -2.49 -8.79
C HIS A 89 18.64 -3.76 -8.75
N LEU A 90 17.84 -3.94 -7.69
CA LEU A 90 16.89 -5.06 -7.53
C LEU A 90 15.54 -4.80 -8.19
N GLN A 91 15.31 -3.60 -8.75
CA GLN A 91 14.03 -3.23 -9.34
C GLN A 91 13.95 -3.70 -10.80
N HIS A 92 12.73 -4.03 -11.21
CA HIS A 92 12.42 -4.43 -12.59
C HIS A 92 12.00 -3.23 -13.44
N ARG A 93 12.19 -3.34 -14.76
CA ARG A 93 11.76 -2.33 -15.73
C ARG A 93 11.23 -3.02 -16.97
N LEU A 94 9.92 -2.96 -17.17
CA LEU A 94 9.22 -3.62 -18.27
C LEU A 94 8.17 -2.70 -18.90
N THR A 95 7.71 -3.05 -20.07
CA THR A 95 6.54 -2.43 -20.71
C THR A 95 5.26 -2.83 -19.97
N SER A 96 4.18 -2.06 -20.15
CA SER A 96 2.88 -2.37 -19.56
C SER A 96 2.33 -3.74 -19.99
N ARG A 97 2.59 -4.17 -21.24
CA ARG A 97 2.19 -5.50 -21.73
C ARG A 97 2.96 -6.62 -21.01
N GLU A 98 4.28 -6.49 -20.90
CA GLU A 98 5.10 -7.47 -20.17
C GLU A 98 4.72 -7.55 -18.68
N ILE A 99 4.39 -6.40 -18.07
CA ILE A 99 3.88 -6.37 -16.69
C ILE A 99 2.55 -7.12 -16.58
N ALA A 100 1.59 -6.86 -17.49
CA ALA A 100 0.32 -7.57 -17.51
C ALA A 100 0.50 -9.09 -17.68
N ASP A 101 1.38 -9.51 -18.59
CA ASP A 101 1.67 -10.91 -18.82
C ASP A 101 2.34 -11.57 -17.58
N ASN A 102 3.24 -10.85 -16.90
CA ASN A 102 3.89 -11.35 -15.67
C ASN A 102 2.92 -11.45 -14.50
N ILE A 103 2.00 -10.49 -14.34
CA ILE A 103 0.94 -10.58 -13.32
C ILE A 103 0.08 -11.82 -13.58
N ARG A 104 -0.37 -12.03 -14.82
CA ARG A 104 -1.15 -13.21 -15.21
C ARG A 104 -0.39 -14.50 -14.95
N LYS A 105 0.89 -14.52 -15.28
CA LYS A 105 1.77 -15.68 -15.04
C LYS A 105 1.91 -15.99 -13.55
N ALA A 106 2.04 -14.97 -12.68
CA ALA A 106 2.22 -15.15 -11.25
C ALA A 106 1.07 -15.92 -10.60
N PHE A 107 -0.18 -15.67 -11.02
CA PHE A 107 -1.34 -16.35 -10.44
C PHE A 107 -1.85 -17.56 -11.24
N THR A 108 -1.24 -17.85 -12.42
CA THR A 108 -1.70 -18.96 -13.25
C THR A 108 -1.41 -20.31 -12.60
N ASN A 109 -2.46 -21.15 -12.51
CA ASN A 109 -2.37 -22.52 -12.02
C ASN A 109 -3.33 -23.45 -12.78
N GLU A 110 -3.34 -24.74 -12.43
CA GLU A 110 -4.17 -25.77 -13.09
C GLU A 110 -5.70 -25.52 -12.96
N HIS A 111 -6.13 -24.79 -11.94
CA HIS A 111 -7.55 -24.54 -11.69
C HIS A 111 -8.07 -23.32 -12.44
N ASN A 112 -7.33 -22.19 -12.42
CA ASN A 112 -7.76 -20.95 -13.06
C ASN A 112 -7.31 -20.82 -14.53
N LYS A 113 -6.27 -21.55 -14.95
CA LYS A 113 -5.72 -21.51 -16.32
C LYS A 113 -5.43 -20.08 -16.81
N GLY A 114 -4.97 -19.23 -15.90
CA GLY A 114 -4.66 -17.83 -16.15
C GLY A 114 -5.88 -16.91 -16.27
N LYS A 115 -7.08 -17.34 -15.91
CA LYS A 115 -8.27 -16.51 -15.88
C LYS A 115 -8.42 -15.77 -14.56
N TRP A 116 -8.88 -14.52 -14.61
CA TRP A 116 -9.08 -13.69 -13.42
C TRP A 116 -10.11 -14.27 -12.44
N LEU A 117 -11.22 -14.80 -12.97
CA LEU A 117 -12.33 -15.31 -12.16
C LEU A 117 -12.74 -14.27 -11.09
N ASN A 118 -12.67 -14.67 -9.81
CA ASN A 118 -12.95 -13.78 -8.65
C ASN A 118 -11.66 -13.29 -7.97
N ARG A 119 -10.51 -13.39 -8.64
CA ARG A 119 -9.25 -12.92 -8.10
C ARG A 119 -9.22 -11.40 -8.05
N HIS A 120 -8.77 -10.87 -6.94
CA HIS A 120 -8.57 -9.46 -6.69
C HIS A 120 -7.26 -8.99 -7.34
N MET A 121 -7.20 -7.74 -7.79
CA MET A 121 -5.96 -7.06 -8.19
C MET A 121 -5.63 -5.97 -7.20
N CYS A 122 -4.41 -5.95 -6.66
CA CYS A 122 -3.96 -4.89 -5.77
C CYS A 122 -2.74 -4.17 -6.34
N PHE A 123 -2.86 -2.85 -6.46
CA PHE A 123 -1.77 -1.95 -6.77
C PHE A 123 -1.24 -1.33 -5.47
N THR A 124 0.03 -1.58 -5.17
CA THR A 124 0.70 -1.11 -3.96
C THR A 124 2.12 -0.64 -4.29
N GLY A 125 2.98 -0.50 -3.31
CA GLY A 125 4.38 -0.25 -3.58
C GLY A 125 5.02 0.68 -2.58
N GLY A 126 5.91 1.54 -3.10
CA GLY A 126 6.24 2.79 -2.47
C GLY A 126 4.98 3.66 -2.44
N GLU A 127 4.59 4.19 -3.62
CA GLU A 127 3.31 4.89 -3.78
C GLU A 127 2.72 4.61 -5.18
N PRO A 128 1.61 3.85 -5.28
CA PRO A 128 1.04 3.43 -6.57
C PRO A 128 0.30 4.54 -7.33
N LEU A 129 0.09 5.69 -6.72
CA LEU A 129 -0.50 6.86 -7.40
C LEU A 129 0.52 7.89 -7.83
N MET A 130 1.83 7.57 -7.77
CA MET A 130 2.84 8.39 -8.46
C MET A 130 2.52 8.48 -9.96
N LYS A 131 2.86 9.61 -10.59
CA LYS A 131 2.49 9.90 -11.99
C LYS A 131 2.79 8.76 -12.97
N HIS A 132 3.96 8.13 -12.86
CA HIS A 132 4.35 7.01 -13.73
C HIS A 132 3.54 5.74 -13.44
N ALA A 133 3.18 5.51 -12.18
CA ALA A 133 2.39 4.36 -11.78
C ALA A 133 0.92 4.50 -12.23
N GLN A 134 0.33 5.71 -12.16
CA GLN A 134 -1.00 5.95 -12.72
C GLN A 134 -1.07 5.59 -14.21
N LEU A 135 -0.07 6.00 -15.00
CA LEU A 135 0.00 5.64 -16.42
C LEU A 135 0.15 4.14 -16.64
N CYS A 136 1.06 3.50 -15.89
CA CYS A 136 1.29 2.06 -15.99
C CYS A 136 0.02 1.26 -15.69
N THR A 137 -0.69 1.59 -14.61
CA THR A 137 -1.89 0.85 -14.22
C THR A 137 -3.00 0.97 -15.25
N MET A 138 -3.23 2.17 -15.82
CA MET A 138 -4.20 2.32 -16.93
C MET A 138 -3.84 1.44 -18.13
N GLU A 139 -2.56 1.45 -18.56
CA GLU A 139 -2.12 0.65 -19.69
C GLU A 139 -2.22 -0.87 -19.41
N VAL A 140 -1.83 -1.32 -18.20
CA VAL A 140 -1.94 -2.73 -17.78
C VAL A 140 -3.40 -3.17 -17.78
N MET A 141 -4.29 -2.37 -17.18
CA MET A 141 -5.71 -2.70 -17.12
C MET A 141 -6.37 -2.66 -18.50
N GLN A 142 -5.93 -1.75 -19.38
CA GLN A 142 -6.41 -1.71 -20.75
C GLN A 142 -6.03 -2.97 -21.54
N HIS A 143 -4.87 -3.59 -21.27
CA HIS A 143 -4.53 -4.88 -21.89
C HIS A 143 -5.51 -5.98 -21.47
N TYR A 144 -5.89 -6.05 -20.19
CA TYR A 144 -6.88 -7.05 -19.71
C TYR A 144 -8.29 -6.81 -20.28
N LEU A 145 -8.70 -5.53 -20.43
CA LEU A 145 -9.96 -5.21 -21.10
C LEU A 145 -9.97 -5.65 -22.57
N ASN A 146 -8.86 -5.42 -23.27
CA ASN A 146 -8.72 -5.84 -24.66
C ASN A 146 -8.71 -7.37 -24.82
N ASP A 147 -8.22 -8.10 -23.81
CA ASP A 147 -8.22 -9.57 -23.75
C ASP A 147 -9.60 -10.15 -23.33
N ASP A 148 -10.58 -9.30 -23.02
CA ASP A 148 -11.91 -9.65 -22.46
C ASP A 148 -11.83 -10.58 -21.24
N ASP A 149 -10.77 -10.41 -20.42
CA ASP A 149 -10.53 -11.16 -19.19
C ASP A 149 -9.78 -10.28 -18.19
N TYR A 150 -10.50 -9.63 -17.31
CA TYR A 150 -10.03 -8.57 -16.42
C TYR A 150 -10.47 -8.78 -14.98
N PRO A 151 -9.71 -8.26 -13.98
CA PRO A 151 -10.13 -8.32 -12.58
C PRO A 151 -11.36 -7.45 -12.36
N LYS A 152 -12.33 -8.00 -11.61
CA LYS A 152 -13.57 -7.29 -11.24
C LYS A 152 -13.46 -6.51 -9.94
N PHE A 153 -12.44 -6.80 -9.13
CA PHE A 153 -12.17 -6.15 -7.86
C PHE A 153 -10.74 -5.65 -7.84
N ILE A 154 -10.58 -4.35 -7.65
CA ILE A 154 -9.29 -3.68 -7.68
C ILE A 154 -9.13 -2.85 -6.41
N THR A 155 -7.93 -2.87 -5.81
CA THR A 155 -7.56 -1.96 -4.72
C THR A 155 -6.29 -1.19 -5.05
N TYR A 156 -6.28 0.09 -4.73
CA TYR A 156 -5.06 0.85 -4.53
C TYR A 156 -4.76 1.01 -3.04
N GLU A 157 -3.58 0.58 -2.62
CA GLU A 157 -3.05 0.89 -1.29
C GLU A 157 -2.15 2.12 -1.40
N THR A 158 -2.67 3.28 -1.03
CA THR A 158 -2.01 4.58 -1.22
C THR A 158 -1.82 5.33 0.10
N ASN A 159 -0.81 6.19 0.15
CA ASN A 159 -0.60 7.11 1.27
C ASN A 159 -1.50 8.36 1.22
N GLY A 160 -2.29 8.54 0.15
CA GLY A 160 -3.27 9.62 0.04
C GLY A 160 -2.69 10.98 -0.35
N THR A 161 -1.47 11.05 -0.89
CA THR A 161 -0.80 12.33 -1.14
C THR A 161 -0.65 12.70 -2.61
N GLN A 162 -0.95 11.78 -3.53
CA GLN A 162 -0.72 11.95 -4.95
C GLN A 162 -1.99 12.34 -5.70
N MET A 163 -1.99 13.53 -6.33
CA MET A 163 -3.13 13.99 -7.10
C MET A 163 -3.42 13.08 -8.30
N PRO A 164 -4.65 12.59 -8.45
CA PRO A 164 -5.03 11.80 -9.62
C PRO A 164 -5.06 12.70 -10.87
N ARG A 165 -4.57 12.17 -11.98
CA ARG A 165 -4.60 12.86 -13.27
C ARG A 165 -6.01 12.80 -13.87
N PRO A 166 -6.41 13.79 -14.70
CA PRO A 166 -7.75 13.78 -15.32
C PRO A 166 -8.02 12.49 -16.11
N GLU A 167 -7.04 12.04 -16.91
CA GLU A 167 -7.16 10.81 -17.70
C GLU A 167 -7.25 9.55 -16.83
N PHE A 168 -6.64 9.55 -15.63
CA PHE A 168 -6.73 8.46 -14.66
C PHE A 168 -8.14 8.40 -14.04
N ILE A 169 -8.69 9.55 -13.66
CA ILE A 169 -10.07 9.67 -13.17
C ILE A 169 -11.06 9.16 -14.23
N GLU A 170 -10.91 9.60 -15.47
CA GLU A 170 -11.78 9.20 -16.57
C GLU A 170 -11.70 7.70 -16.86
N PHE A 171 -10.50 7.13 -16.84
CA PHE A 171 -10.30 5.69 -17.05
C PHE A 171 -11.07 4.87 -16.00
N TRP A 172 -10.89 5.19 -14.71
CA TRP A 172 -11.52 4.42 -13.64
C TRP A 172 -13.02 4.61 -13.53
N LYS A 173 -13.55 5.78 -13.85
CA LYS A 173 -15.01 5.99 -13.98
C LYS A 173 -15.67 5.09 -15.01
N ASN A 174 -14.93 4.69 -16.04
CA ASN A 174 -15.45 3.85 -17.13
C ASN A 174 -14.99 2.39 -17.03
N TYR A 175 -14.22 2.05 -16.01
CA TYR A 175 -13.77 0.66 -15.80
C TYR A 175 -14.94 -0.23 -15.36
N PRO A 176 -15.14 -1.44 -15.96
CA PRO A 176 -16.32 -2.26 -15.70
C PRO A 176 -16.23 -3.11 -14.41
N GLY A 177 -15.25 -2.89 -13.56
CA GLY A 177 -15.07 -3.54 -12.26
C GLY A 177 -15.21 -2.55 -11.10
N GLU A 178 -15.18 -3.05 -9.88
CA GLU A 178 -15.23 -2.26 -8.65
C GLU A 178 -13.83 -1.81 -8.23
N LEU A 179 -13.65 -0.51 -8.06
CA LEU A 179 -12.42 0.10 -7.56
C LEU A 179 -12.55 0.54 -6.10
N MET A 180 -11.66 0.05 -5.26
CA MET A 180 -11.54 0.47 -3.87
C MET A 180 -10.23 1.20 -3.61
N ILE A 181 -10.28 2.25 -2.80
CA ILE A 181 -9.10 2.95 -2.29
C ILE A 181 -8.87 2.62 -0.81
N SER A 182 -7.81 1.89 -0.51
CA SER A 182 -7.26 1.73 0.83
C SER A 182 -6.28 2.86 1.10
N CYS A 183 -6.78 3.98 1.62
CA CYS A 183 -5.96 5.16 1.88
C CYS A 183 -5.35 5.09 3.27
N SER A 184 -4.01 5.13 3.35
CA SER A 184 -3.27 5.06 4.63
C SER A 184 -2.45 6.32 4.88
N PRO A 185 -3.08 7.42 5.35
CA PRO A 185 -2.37 8.65 5.71
C PRO A 185 -1.37 8.39 6.84
N LYS A 186 -0.23 9.08 6.83
CA LYS A 186 0.88 8.81 7.75
C LYS A 186 0.94 9.87 8.84
N LEU A 187 0.71 9.44 10.09
CA LEU A 187 0.77 10.29 11.28
C LEU A 187 2.23 10.62 11.63
N PHE A 188 2.49 11.84 12.06
CA PHE A 188 3.83 12.28 12.47
C PHE A 188 4.30 11.51 13.71
N THR A 189 3.42 11.34 14.69
CA THR A 189 3.71 10.65 15.96
C THR A 189 3.94 9.14 15.82
N VAL A 190 3.71 8.56 14.63
CA VAL A 190 3.87 7.12 14.38
C VAL A 190 4.84 6.85 13.23
N ALA A 191 4.68 7.56 12.10
CA ALA A 191 5.47 7.33 10.90
C ALA A 191 6.64 8.33 10.74
N GLY A 192 6.69 9.39 11.55
CA GLY A 192 7.70 10.43 11.45
C GLY A 192 7.56 11.35 10.24
N GLU A 193 6.43 11.28 9.53
CA GLU A 193 6.17 12.13 8.37
C GLU A 193 5.46 13.42 8.78
N THR A 194 5.96 14.57 8.35
CA THR A 194 5.34 15.84 8.72
C THR A 194 3.91 15.94 8.20
N THR A 195 3.00 16.46 9.02
CA THR A 195 1.56 16.61 8.67
C THR A 195 1.37 17.32 7.32
N LYS A 196 2.10 18.39 7.06
CA LYS A 196 2.04 19.14 5.79
C LYS A 196 2.30 18.26 4.56
N ARG A 197 3.15 17.25 4.71
CA ARG A 197 3.60 16.38 3.63
C ARG A 197 2.70 15.16 3.46
N ALA A 198 2.25 14.59 4.57
CA ALA A 198 1.59 13.30 4.61
C ALA A 198 0.06 13.36 4.75
N ILE A 199 -0.49 14.47 5.21
CA ILE A 199 -1.94 14.63 5.40
C ILE A 199 -2.47 15.60 4.35
N ARG A 200 -3.15 15.05 3.33
CA ARG A 200 -3.63 15.78 2.16
C ARG A 200 -5.12 15.48 1.89
N PRO A 201 -6.02 15.97 2.77
CA PRO A 201 -7.46 15.66 2.66
C PRO A 201 -8.06 16.06 1.31
N GLU A 202 -7.60 17.19 0.74
CA GLU A 202 -8.03 17.69 -0.57
C GLU A 202 -7.66 16.74 -1.73
N VAL A 203 -6.60 15.95 -1.58
CA VAL A 203 -6.21 14.92 -2.55
C VAL A 203 -7.13 13.71 -2.44
N VAL A 204 -7.40 13.26 -1.20
CA VAL A 204 -8.26 12.09 -0.97
C VAL A 204 -9.72 12.39 -1.36
N ALA A 205 -10.19 13.62 -1.17
CA ALA A 205 -11.50 14.04 -1.69
C ALA A 205 -11.62 13.85 -3.21
N ARG A 206 -10.52 14.04 -3.97
CA ARG A 206 -10.49 13.76 -5.42
C ARG A 206 -10.59 12.26 -5.74
N TYR A 207 -10.14 11.38 -4.84
CA TYR A 207 -10.27 9.93 -5.07
C TYR A 207 -11.73 9.47 -5.04
N MET A 208 -12.57 10.15 -4.27
CA MET A 208 -14.01 9.85 -4.22
C MET A 208 -14.74 10.11 -5.56
N GLU A 209 -14.11 10.83 -6.49
CA GLU A 209 -14.71 11.08 -7.81
C GLU A 209 -14.71 9.86 -8.72
N PHE A 210 -13.83 8.88 -8.47
CA PHE A 210 -13.64 7.73 -9.36
C PHE A 210 -13.61 6.37 -8.64
N ALA A 211 -13.47 6.37 -7.31
CA ALA A 211 -13.51 5.14 -6.54
C ALA A 211 -14.96 4.79 -6.19
N ASP A 212 -15.34 3.52 -6.38
CA ASP A 212 -16.65 3.01 -5.97
C ASP A 212 -16.74 2.93 -4.44
N ARG A 213 -15.61 2.62 -3.80
CA ARG A 213 -15.49 2.46 -2.35
C ARG A 213 -14.13 2.94 -1.87
N GLY A 214 -14.02 3.22 -0.58
CA GLY A 214 -12.76 3.54 0.06
C GLY A 214 -12.83 3.54 1.57
N TYR A 215 -11.67 3.54 2.20
CA TYR A 215 -11.55 3.73 3.64
C TYR A 215 -10.24 4.46 3.98
N LEU A 216 -10.22 5.11 5.15
CA LEU A 216 -9.02 5.69 5.73
C LEU A 216 -8.43 4.70 6.75
N LYS A 217 -7.25 4.15 6.49
CA LYS A 217 -6.54 3.22 7.37
C LYS A 217 -5.39 3.91 8.07
N PHE A 218 -5.48 4.04 9.38
CA PHE A 218 -4.43 4.64 10.19
C PHE A 218 -3.66 3.58 10.97
N VAL A 219 -2.33 3.63 10.86
CA VAL A 219 -1.44 2.85 11.72
C VAL A 219 -1.22 3.63 13.01
N VAL A 220 -1.46 3.01 14.15
CA VAL A 220 -1.33 3.64 15.46
C VAL A 220 -0.63 2.71 16.46
N THR A 221 -0.15 3.30 17.56
CA THR A 221 0.34 2.60 18.74
C THR A 221 -0.66 2.74 19.89
N GLY A 222 -0.39 2.16 21.04
CA GLY A 222 -1.17 2.38 22.29
C GLY A 222 -0.95 3.77 22.91
N GLU A 223 -0.05 4.58 22.38
CA GLU A 223 0.30 5.87 22.96
C GLU A 223 -0.78 6.93 22.74
N LYS A 224 -1.09 7.68 23.80
CA LYS A 224 -2.10 8.76 23.79
C LYS A 224 -1.87 9.78 22.67
N ARG A 225 -0.61 10.20 22.44
CA ARG A 225 -0.25 11.19 21.41
C ARG A 225 -0.63 10.77 19.99
N ALA A 226 -0.56 9.46 19.68
CA ALA A 226 -0.93 8.94 18.37
C ALA A 226 -2.44 9.06 18.14
N TRP A 227 -3.25 8.82 19.16
CA TRP A 227 -4.70 8.93 19.09
C TRP A 227 -5.19 10.39 19.08
N GLU A 228 -4.53 11.30 19.80
CA GLU A 228 -4.82 12.73 19.75
C GLU A 228 -4.52 13.30 18.34
N GLU A 229 -3.41 12.90 17.69
CA GLU A 229 -3.13 13.28 16.32
C GLU A 229 -4.12 12.64 15.34
N LEU A 230 -4.50 11.38 15.56
CA LEU A 230 -5.50 10.68 14.77
C LEU A 230 -6.83 11.43 14.77
N ASP A 231 -7.35 11.77 15.94
CA ASP A 231 -8.64 12.44 16.10
C ASP A 231 -8.64 13.79 15.33
N VAL A 232 -7.60 14.61 15.50
CA VAL A 232 -7.42 15.87 14.75
C VAL A 232 -7.28 15.64 13.24
N THR A 233 -6.63 14.54 12.85
CA THR A 233 -6.42 14.22 11.42
C THR A 233 -7.73 13.79 10.76
N ILE A 234 -8.53 12.99 11.43
CA ILE A 234 -9.85 12.57 10.93
C ILE A 234 -10.74 13.80 10.68
N GLU A 235 -10.77 14.75 11.62
CA GLU A 235 -11.53 15.99 11.45
C GLU A 235 -11.15 16.73 10.15
N LYS A 236 -9.85 16.85 9.83
CA LYS A 236 -9.40 17.47 8.57
C LYS A 236 -9.93 16.74 7.33
N PHE A 237 -10.01 15.41 7.36
CA PHE A 237 -10.60 14.64 6.27
C PHE A 237 -12.12 14.88 6.18
N ARG A 238 -12.82 14.92 7.30
CA ARG A 238 -14.27 15.22 7.35
C ARG A 238 -14.58 16.65 6.85
N GLU A 239 -13.78 17.64 7.24
CA GLU A 239 -13.89 19.02 6.75
C GLU A 239 -13.68 19.11 5.21
N ALA A 240 -12.84 18.26 4.63
CA ALA A 240 -12.64 18.17 3.19
C ALA A 240 -13.73 17.35 2.46
N GLY A 241 -14.74 16.84 3.17
CA GLY A 241 -15.83 16.05 2.62
C GLY A 241 -15.52 14.57 2.44
N VAL A 242 -14.43 14.05 3.01
CA VAL A 242 -14.10 12.62 2.98
C VAL A 242 -14.85 11.91 4.11
N ASP A 243 -15.91 11.18 3.79
CA ASP A 243 -16.78 10.46 4.74
C ASP A 243 -16.47 8.95 4.86
N TRP A 244 -15.44 8.49 4.22
CA TRP A 244 -15.01 7.08 4.23
C TRP A 244 -14.85 6.51 5.65
N PRO A 245 -15.19 5.20 5.85
CA PRO A 245 -15.00 4.53 7.14
C PRO A 245 -13.54 4.59 7.60
N ILE A 246 -13.39 4.62 8.92
CA ILE A 246 -12.07 4.62 9.57
C ILE A 246 -11.69 3.19 9.94
N TRP A 247 -10.50 2.79 9.54
CA TRP A 247 -9.87 1.54 9.90
C TRP A 247 -8.59 1.81 10.69
N ILE A 248 -8.42 1.10 11.78
CA ILE A 248 -7.26 1.22 12.67
C ILE A 248 -6.42 -0.04 12.56
N MET A 249 -5.13 0.13 12.39
CA MET A 249 -4.16 -0.95 12.34
C MET A 249 -3.08 -0.75 13.41
N PRO A 250 -2.83 -1.76 14.27
CA PRO A 250 -1.70 -1.72 15.19
C PRO A 250 -0.37 -1.58 14.43
N SER A 251 0.55 -0.78 14.97
CA SER A 251 1.90 -0.67 14.43
C SER A 251 2.70 -1.93 14.71
N GLY A 252 3.49 -2.40 13.73
CA GLY A 252 4.38 -3.54 13.84
C GLY A 252 4.58 -4.25 12.50
N ALA A 253 5.84 -4.52 12.13
CA ALA A 253 6.18 -5.23 10.90
C ALA A 253 6.10 -6.76 11.05
N THR A 254 6.26 -7.27 12.26
CA THR A 254 6.22 -8.70 12.61
C THR A 254 5.00 -9.00 13.49
N VAL A 255 4.70 -10.29 13.69
CA VAL A 255 3.63 -10.73 14.61
C VAL A 255 3.93 -10.24 16.02
N GLU A 256 5.13 -10.43 16.50
CA GLU A 256 5.56 -10.02 17.84
C GLU A 256 5.44 -8.49 18.01
N GLY A 257 5.87 -7.73 17.00
CA GLY A 257 5.77 -6.27 17.01
C GLY A 257 4.32 -5.77 17.07
N GLN A 258 3.39 -6.43 16.38
CA GLN A 258 1.97 -6.09 16.45
C GLN A 258 1.37 -6.45 17.81
N GLN A 259 1.67 -7.63 18.35
CA GLN A 259 1.12 -8.11 19.62
C GLN A 259 1.42 -7.19 20.81
N VAL A 260 2.43 -6.35 20.73
CA VAL A 260 2.72 -5.32 21.75
C VAL A 260 1.54 -4.37 21.96
N HIS A 261 0.77 -4.08 20.91
CA HIS A 261 -0.25 -3.02 20.92
C HIS A 261 -1.66 -3.50 20.54
N ASP A 262 -1.81 -4.69 19.95
CA ASP A 262 -3.04 -5.18 19.31
C ASP A 262 -4.30 -4.99 20.17
N GLY A 263 -4.27 -5.51 21.39
CA GLY A 263 -5.44 -5.52 22.27
C GLY A 263 -5.88 -4.13 22.71
N ASP A 264 -4.94 -3.28 23.07
CA ASP A 264 -5.23 -1.90 23.51
C ASP A 264 -5.68 -1.04 22.32
N VAL A 265 -5.01 -1.16 21.17
CA VAL A 265 -5.40 -0.46 19.95
C VAL A 265 -6.80 -0.87 19.51
N ALA A 266 -7.10 -2.17 19.50
CA ALA A 266 -8.42 -2.67 19.14
C ALA A 266 -9.50 -2.12 20.07
N LYS A 267 -9.27 -2.14 21.38
CA LYS A 267 -10.19 -1.59 22.38
C LYS A 267 -10.45 -0.09 22.19
N MET A 268 -9.40 0.69 21.94
CA MET A 268 -9.52 2.14 21.69
C MET A 268 -10.24 2.44 20.39
N ALA A 269 -10.07 1.60 19.36
CA ALA A 269 -10.80 1.70 18.10
C ALA A 269 -12.29 1.42 18.28
N PHE A 270 -12.64 0.32 18.97
CA PHE A 270 -14.05 -0.03 19.23
C PHE A 270 -14.79 1.06 20.01
N GLN A 271 -14.12 1.69 21.00
CA GLN A 271 -14.71 2.79 21.76
C GLN A 271 -15.05 4.01 20.89
N ARG A 272 -14.38 4.16 19.73
CA ARG A 272 -14.64 5.23 18.75
C ARG A 272 -15.55 4.80 17.61
N GLY A 273 -15.99 3.54 17.57
CA GLY A 273 -16.78 2.99 16.48
C GLY A 273 -15.99 2.76 15.20
N TYR A 274 -14.66 2.60 15.28
CA TYR A 274 -13.79 2.34 14.13
C TYR A 274 -13.59 0.85 13.89
N ASN A 275 -13.38 0.48 12.63
CA ASN A 275 -13.00 -0.86 12.25
C ASN A 275 -11.53 -1.15 12.62
N VAL A 276 -11.20 -2.43 12.79
CA VAL A 276 -9.82 -2.86 13.07
C VAL A 276 -9.32 -3.74 11.93
N SER A 277 -8.11 -3.46 11.45
CA SER A 277 -7.40 -4.25 10.45
C SER A 277 -6.23 -4.99 11.11
N ALA A 278 -6.27 -6.31 11.14
CA ALA A 278 -5.09 -7.11 11.38
C ALA A 278 -4.24 -7.22 10.09
N ARG A 279 -3.02 -7.76 10.22
CA ARG A 279 -2.14 -8.10 9.09
C ARG A 279 -2.05 -9.62 8.99
N VAL A 280 -3.04 -10.25 8.36
CA VAL A 280 -3.16 -11.72 8.33
C VAL A 280 -1.98 -12.39 7.62
N HIS A 281 -1.43 -11.76 6.58
CA HIS A 281 -0.25 -12.27 5.87
C HIS A 281 0.98 -12.42 6.76
N THR A 282 1.13 -11.60 7.81
CA THR A 282 2.24 -11.73 8.76
C THR A 282 2.13 -13.01 9.60
N TYR A 283 0.90 -13.41 9.96
CA TYR A 283 0.68 -14.69 10.65
C TYR A 283 0.97 -15.90 9.77
N LEU A 284 0.67 -15.80 8.48
CA LEU A 284 0.83 -16.90 7.55
C LEU A 284 2.30 -17.08 7.13
N TRP A 285 2.99 -15.96 6.86
CA TRP A 285 4.32 -16.00 6.22
C TRP A 285 5.36 -15.06 6.86
N GLY A 286 5.09 -14.49 8.03
CA GLY A 286 6.07 -13.66 8.74
C GLY A 286 6.43 -12.34 8.04
N ASN A 287 5.56 -11.81 7.18
CA ASN A 287 5.82 -10.62 6.38
C ASN A 287 7.00 -10.75 5.39
N LEU A 288 7.26 -11.96 4.89
CA LEU A 288 8.27 -12.22 3.88
C LEU A 288 7.92 -11.50 2.55
N ILE A 289 8.93 -11.11 1.80
CA ILE A 289 8.76 -10.48 0.48
C ILE A 289 8.35 -11.55 -0.54
N GLY A 290 7.38 -11.25 -1.40
CA GLY A 290 6.94 -12.14 -2.48
C GLY A 290 5.85 -13.15 -2.11
N VAL A 291 5.26 -13.06 -0.91
CA VAL A 291 4.20 -13.96 -0.43
C VAL A 291 3.05 -13.20 0.24
#